data_a603c1f6d5353d335e3cbbd3be1cc1db
#
_entry.id   a603c1f6d5353d335e3cbbd3be1cc1db
#
_cell.length_a   1.000
_cell.length_b   1.000
_cell.length_c   1.000
_cell.angle_alpha   90.00
_cell.angle_beta   90.00
_cell.angle_gamma   90.00
#
_symmetry.space_group_name_H-M   'P 1'
#
loop_
_entity.id
_entity.type
_entity.pdbx_description
1 polymer ?
#
loop_
_entity_poly.entity_id
_entity_poly.type
_entity_poly.pdbx_seq_one_letter_code
_entity_poly.pdbx_strand_id
1 'polypeptide(L)'
;GLVGADREPHPHLLEVKKVYQNIKTTLLDRKNMKLRIKNWYDFSNLNEYIFHWNVTTDSGEKLAEGTKVLDCEPHATIDIQLGNVILSKKDREAYLNVSWTRKEDSPMIDKDWEVAYDQFVLSGNKNSTAHRPQKAGETTFTVDKKTGALTSLSLNGKELLSTPLTLSLFRPATDNDNRDRNGARLWRKAGLDNITQKVLSLKEGKSSTTARVEILNAKGQKVGTADFIYALDKNGALKVSTTFEPDTALVKSIARLGVTFRVADMYDQVSYLGRGDNETYADRNQSGRIGLYQTTPERMFHYYVT
;
A
#
# COMPACT_ATOMS: atom_id res chain seq x y z
N GLY A 1 -21.94 0.52 -3.84
CA GLY A 1 -22.03 0.27 -5.29
C GLY A 1 -20.70 0.43 -5.99
N LEU A 2 -20.66 0.07 -7.28
CA LEU A 2 -19.45 0.24 -8.12
C LEU A 2 -19.33 1.67 -8.66
N VAL A 3 -20.46 2.37 -8.70
CA VAL A 3 -20.59 3.72 -9.25
C VAL A 3 -21.42 4.54 -8.28
N GLY A 4 -21.07 5.80 -8.09
CA GLY A 4 -21.83 6.75 -7.29
C GLY A 4 -23.16 7.16 -7.94
N ALA A 5 -24.02 7.87 -7.22
CA ALA A 5 -25.25 8.46 -7.76
C ALA A 5 -24.97 9.51 -8.85
N ASP A 6 -23.82 10.17 -8.79
CA ASP A 6 -23.27 11.10 -9.78
C ASP A 6 -22.61 10.42 -10.99
N ARG A 7 -22.64 9.07 -11.03
CA ARG A 7 -22.01 8.19 -12.04
C ARG A 7 -20.48 8.16 -12.01
N GLU A 8 -19.82 8.76 -11.00
CA GLU A 8 -18.39 8.65 -10.83
C GLU A 8 -18.00 7.23 -10.38
N PRO A 9 -16.93 6.65 -10.94
CA PRO A 9 -16.45 5.33 -10.56
C PRO A 9 -15.96 5.31 -9.11
N HIS A 10 -16.46 4.39 -8.30
CA HIS A 10 -15.84 4.09 -7.01
C HIS A 10 -14.58 3.23 -7.20
N PRO A 11 -13.60 3.24 -6.28
CA PRO A 11 -12.38 2.42 -6.36
C PRO A 11 -12.63 0.93 -6.58
N HIS A 12 -13.80 0.41 -6.17
CA HIS A 12 -14.23 -0.96 -6.42
C HIS A 12 -14.36 -1.30 -7.90
N LEU A 13 -14.73 -0.33 -8.76
CA LEU A 13 -14.87 -0.56 -10.19
C LEU A 13 -13.53 -0.89 -10.85
N LEU A 14 -12.43 -0.29 -10.35
CA LEU A 14 -11.09 -0.59 -10.83
C LEU A 14 -10.69 -2.04 -10.51
N GLU A 15 -11.09 -2.53 -9.33
CA GLU A 15 -10.87 -3.93 -8.97
C GLU A 15 -11.68 -4.88 -9.85
N VAL A 16 -12.95 -4.55 -10.14
CA VAL A 16 -13.79 -5.30 -11.08
C VAL A 16 -13.14 -5.34 -12.47
N LYS A 17 -12.71 -4.18 -13.00
CA LYS A 17 -11.98 -4.10 -14.27
C LYS A 17 -10.78 -5.06 -14.28
N LYS A 18 -9.99 -5.09 -13.21
CA LYS A 18 -8.80 -5.94 -13.09
C LYS A 18 -9.15 -7.42 -13.05
N VAL A 19 -10.12 -7.80 -12.23
CA VAL A 19 -10.49 -9.21 -12.03
C VAL A 19 -11.16 -9.79 -13.28
N TYR A 20 -12.01 -9.00 -13.94
CA TYR A 20 -12.79 -9.43 -15.12
C TYR A 20 -12.06 -9.23 -16.46
N GLN A 21 -10.81 -8.76 -16.49
CA GLN A 21 -10.06 -8.63 -17.74
C GLN A 21 -9.98 -9.96 -18.50
N ASN A 22 -10.19 -9.92 -19.81
CA ASN A 22 -10.20 -11.10 -20.68
C ASN A 22 -8.83 -11.51 -21.21
N ILE A 23 -7.80 -10.73 -20.99
CA ILE A 23 -6.43 -11.07 -21.34
C ILE A 23 -5.67 -11.32 -20.05
N LYS A 24 -5.13 -12.52 -19.89
CA LYS A 24 -4.35 -12.92 -18.71
C LYS A 24 -2.90 -13.13 -19.11
N THR A 25 -2.00 -12.47 -18.41
CA THR A 25 -0.56 -12.65 -18.59
C THR A 25 0.03 -13.39 -17.39
N THR A 26 0.95 -14.32 -17.64
CA THR A 26 1.67 -15.06 -16.61
C THR A 26 3.16 -15.02 -16.91
N LEU A 27 3.99 -14.71 -15.93
CA LEU A 27 5.44 -14.75 -16.05
C LEU A 27 5.93 -16.20 -15.87
N LEU A 28 6.42 -16.81 -16.94
CA LEU A 28 6.93 -18.18 -16.95
C LEU A 28 8.39 -18.26 -16.52
N ASP A 29 9.19 -17.33 -17.06
CA ASP A 29 10.63 -17.28 -16.77
C ASP A 29 11.03 -15.82 -16.55
N ARG A 30 11.38 -15.51 -15.31
CA ARG A 30 11.81 -14.17 -14.90
C ARG A 30 13.12 -13.75 -15.55
N LYS A 31 14.08 -14.68 -15.64
CA LYS A 31 15.42 -14.39 -16.16
C LYS A 31 15.41 -14.11 -17.65
N ASN A 32 14.64 -14.90 -18.40
CA ASN A 32 14.54 -14.80 -19.84
C ASN A 32 13.34 -13.95 -20.30
N MET A 33 12.60 -13.34 -19.36
CA MET A 33 11.44 -12.49 -19.64
C MET A 33 10.40 -13.21 -20.51
N LYS A 34 10.16 -14.50 -20.22
CA LYS A 34 9.19 -15.32 -20.97
C LYS A 34 7.82 -15.19 -20.33
N LEU A 35 6.84 -14.83 -21.14
CA LEU A 35 5.44 -14.65 -20.75
C LEU A 35 4.55 -15.64 -21.45
N ARG A 36 3.50 -16.06 -20.78
CA ARG A 36 2.35 -16.74 -21.34
C ARG A 36 1.15 -15.81 -21.35
N ILE A 37 0.49 -15.71 -22.50
CA ILE A 37 -0.68 -14.87 -22.71
C ILE A 37 -1.83 -15.79 -23.05
N LYS A 38 -2.93 -15.68 -22.29
CA LYS A 38 -4.19 -16.39 -22.54
C LYS A 38 -5.23 -15.38 -22.99
N ASN A 39 -5.80 -15.61 -24.15
CA ASN A 39 -6.97 -14.89 -24.66
C ASN A 39 -8.25 -15.56 -24.13
N TRP A 40 -9.03 -14.82 -23.32
CA TRP A 40 -10.32 -15.26 -22.79
C TRP A 40 -11.50 -14.63 -23.51
N TYR A 41 -11.25 -13.82 -24.54
CA TYR A 41 -12.36 -13.36 -25.41
C TYR A 41 -12.98 -14.51 -26.17
N ASP A 42 -14.28 -14.41 -26.45
CA ASP A 42 -15.03 -15.37 -27.25
C ASP A 42 -14.93 -15.09 -28.74
N PHE A 43 -14.77 -13.79 -29.13
CA PHE A 43 -14.88 -13.37 -30.52
C PHE A 43 -13.73 -12.48 -31.00
N SER A 44 -12.90 -11.95 -30.10
CA SER A 44 -11.82 -11.00 -30.45
C SER A 44 -10.46 -11.68 -30.48
N ASN A 45 -9.73 -11.52 -31.59
CA ASN A 45 -8.32 -11.84 -31.68
C ASN A 45 -7.48 -10.76 -30.99
N LEU A 46 -6.36 -11.11 -30.37
CA LEU A 46 -5.50 -10.13 -29.69
C LEU A 46 -4.76 -9.18 -30.64
N ASN A 47 -4.77 -9.42 -31.96
CA ASN A 47 -4.24 -8.47 -32.94
C ASN A 47 -5.05 -7.17 -33.05
N GLU A 48 -6.25 -7.12 -32.46
CA GLU A 48 -7.05 -5.91 -32.27
C GLU A 48 -6.53 -4.99 -31.16
N TYR A 49 -5.52 -5.43 -30.41
CA TYR A 49 -4.93 -4.74 -29.28
C TYR A 49 -3.44 -4.54 -29.46
N ILE A 50 -2.89 -3.54 -28.76
CA ILE A 50 -1.46 -3.32 -28.66
C ILE A 50 -1.01 -3.83 -27.30
N PHE A 51 -0.07 -4.76 -27.28
CA PHE A 51 0.63 -5.19 -26.09
C PHE A 51 1.77 -4.21 -25.80
N HIS A 52 1.77 -3.64 -24.61
CA HIS A 52 2.83 -2.79 -24.09
C HIS A 52 3.53 -3.49 -22.94
N TRP A 53 4.81 -3.27 -22.81
CA TRP A 53 5.56 -3.69 -21.63
C TRP A 53 6.62 -2.68 -21.26
N ASN A 54 6.92 -2.55 -20.00
CA ASN A 54 8.07 -1.82 -19.49
C ASN A 54 8.59 -2.44 -18.20
N VAL A 55 9.86 -2.15 -17.90
CA VAL A 55 10.49 -2.51 -16.63
C VAL A 55 10.82 -1.23 -15.89
N THR A 56 10.29 -1.11 -14.67
CA THR A 56 10.52 0.02 -13.77
C THR A 56 11.19 -0.43 -12.49
N THR A 57 11.98 0.44 -11.87
CA THR A 57 12.62 0.22 -10.57
C THR A 57 11.80 0.84 -9.42
N ASP A 58 12.19 0.55 -8.19
CA ASP A 58 11.67 1.20 -6.98
C ASP A 58 11.93 2.71 -6.92
N SER A 59 12.89 3.22 -7.68
CA SER A 59 13.13 4.66 -7.85
C SER A 59 12.27 5.33 -8.92
N GLY A 60 11.44 4.54 -9.65
CA GLY A 60 10.64 5.02 -10.78
C GLY A 60 11.41 5.08 -12.09
N GLU A 61 12.69 4.68 -12.12
CA GLU A 61 13.47 4.63 -13.35
C GLU A 61 12.93 3.56 -14.30
N LYS A 62 12.79 3.90 -15.60
CA LYS A 62 12.41 2.97 -16.65
C LYS A 62 13.65 2.39 -17.31
N LEU A 63 13.88 1.08 -17.13
CA LEU A 63 15.06 0.38 -17.65
C LEU A 63 14.88 -0.10 -19.09
N ALA A 64 13.67 -0.46 -19.47
CA ALA A 64 13.35 -0.94 -20.81
C ALA A 64 11.85 -0.82 -21.07
N GLU A 65 11.48 -0.76 -22.34
CA GLU A 65 10.09 -0.79 -22.78
C GLU A 65 9.96 -1.32 -24.21
N GLY A 66 8.74 -1.67 -24.59
CA GLY A 66 8.44 -2.05 -25.96
C GLY A 66 6.96 -2.30 -26.17
N THR A 67 6.60 -2.42 -27.45
CA THR A 67 5.24 -2.73 -27.89
C THR A 67 5.24 -3.84 -28.91
N LYS A 68 4.12 -4.59 -29.00
CA LYS A 68 3.89 -5.64 -30.00
C LYS A 68 2.41 -5.71 -30.35
N VAL A 69 2.12 -6.10 -31.57
CA VAL A 69 0.80 -6.63 -31.94
C VAL A 69 0.96 -8.14 -32.00
N LEU A 70 0.11 -8.87 -31.28
CA LEU A 70 0.21 -10.32 -31.15
C LEU A 70 -1.03 -10.97 -31.75
N ASP A 71 -0.80 -12.01 -32.54
CA ASP A 71 -1.87 -12.84 -33.09
C ASP A 71 -2.18 -13.98 -32.12
N CYS A 72 -3.37 -13.95 -31.53
CA CYS A 72 -3.82 -14.96 -30.59
C CYS A 72 -5.35 -15.07 -30.69
N GLU A 73 -5.80 -16.15 -31.27
CA GLU A 73 -7.22 -16.43 -31.48
C GLU A 73 -8.01 -16.51 -30.15
N PRO A 74 -9.33 -16.35 -30.18
CA PRO A 74 -10.20 -16.59 -29.03
C PRO A 74 -9.89 -17.93 -28.39
N HIS A 75 -9.85 -17.92 -27.03
CA HIS A 75 -9.49 -19.07 -26.19
C HIS A 75 -8.10 -19.68 -26.38
N ALA A 76 -7.28 -19.15 -27.31
CA ALA A 76 -5.91 -19.62 -27.52
C ALA A 76 -4.95 -19.14 -26.42
N THR A 77 -3.76 -19.73 -26.44
CA THR A 77 -2.66 -19.39 -25.54
C THR A 77 -1.38 -19.31 -26.35
N ILE A 78 -0.61 -18.26 -26.16
CA ILE A 78 0.70 -18.08 -26.79
C ILE A 78 1.77 -17.79 -25.74
N ASP A 79 2.97 -18.24 -26.02
CA ASP A 79 4.18 -17.87 -25.26
C ASP A 79 4.99 -16.86 -26.06
N ILE A 80 5.44 -15.81 -25.41
CA ILE A 80 6.30 -14.79 -26.00
C ILE A 80 7.54 -14.58 -25.14
N GLN A 81 8.59 -14.09 -25.76
CA GLN A 81 9.80 -13.65 -25.06
C GLN A 81 10.00 -12.16 -25.33
N LEU A 82 10.25 -11.41 -24.25
CA LEU A 82 10.63 -10.01 -24.33
C LEU A 82 12.14 -9.87 -24.49
N GLY A 83 12.62 -8.67 -24.79
CA GLY A 83 14.05 -8.38 -24.84
C GLY A 83 14.71 -8.55 -23.47
N ASN A 84 16.02 -8.82 -23.48
CA ASN A 84 16.78 -8.94 -22.25
C ASN A 84 16.86 -7.59 -21.53
N VAL A 85 16.63 -7.62 -20.23
CA VAL A 85 16.77 -6.46 -19.34
C VAL A 85 17.87 -6.76 -18.34
N ILE A 86 18.85 -5.88 -18.27
CA ILE A 86 19.96 -6.00 -17.30
C ILE A 86 19.54 -5.25 -16.05
N LEU A 87 19.25 -6.01 -14.98
CA LEU A 87 18.98 -5.43 -13.66
C LEU A 87 20.30 -5.12 -12.96
N SER A 88 20.47 -3.89 -12.50
CA SER A 88 21.62 -3.49 -11.71
C SER A 88 21.52 -4.07 -10.30
N LYS A 89 22.66 -4.40 -9.67
CA LYS A 89 22.71 -4.77 -8.24
C LYS A 89 22.28 -3.62 -7.31
N LYS A 90 22.18 -2.39 -7.83
CA LYS A 90 21.70 -1.22 -7.09
C LYS A 90 20.19 -1.16 -7.04
N ASP A 91 19.49 -1.79 -8.01
CA ASP A 91 18.03 -1.85 -8.06
C ASP A 91 17.56 -2.79 -6.97
N ARG A 92 16.88 -2.25 -5.96
CA ARG A 92 16.37 -3.04 -4.85
C ARG A 92 15.18 -3.86 -5.27
N GLU A 93 14.28 -3.24 -6.03
CA GLU A 93 13.11 -3.86 -6.60
C GLU A 93 12.96 -3.44 -8.06
N ALA A 94 12.55 -4.36 -8.90
CA ALA A 94 12.25 -4.11 -10.30
C ALA A 94 10.95 -4.83 -10.66
N TYR A 95 10.13 -4.16 -11.45
CA TYR A 95 8.79 -4.60 -11.83
C TYR A 95 8.66 -4.63 -13.34
N LEU A 96 8.21 -5.77 -13.88
CA LEU A 96 7.71 -5.85 -15.23
C LEU A 96 6.23 -5.47 -15.22
N ASN A 97 5.89 -4.40 -15.88
CA ASN A 97 4.53 -3.97 -16.14
C ASN A 97 4.14 -4.37 -17.55
N VAL A 98 2.98 -4.95 -17.72
CA VAL A 98 2.39 -5.25 -19.02
C VAL A 98 1.00 -4.67 -19.10
N SER A 99 0.61 -4.16 -20.25
CA SER A 99 -0.74 -3.65 -20.48
C SER A 99 -1.17 -3.87 -21.93
N TRP A 100 -2.46 -3.82 -22.13
CA TRP A 100 -3.10 -4.01 -23.42
C TRP A 100 -4.05 -2.85 -23.66
N THR A 101 -3.86 -2.16 -24.78
CA THR A 101 -4.73 -1.05 -25.18
C THR A 101 -5.46 -1.38 -26.49
N ARG A 102 -6.65 -0.81 -26.65
CA ARG A 102 -7.40 -0.93 -27.91
C ARG A 102 -6.62 -0.26 -29.03
N LYS A 103 -6.47 -0.95 -30.18
CA LYS A 103 -5.71 -0.46 -31.32
C LYS A 103 -6.49 0.57 -32.15
N GLU A 104 -7.79 0.38 -32.28
CA GLU A 104 -8.69 1.21 -33.06
C GLU A 104 -9.93 1.54 -32.24
N ASP A 105 -10.64 2.61 -32.62
CA ASP A 105 -11.94 2.94 -32.01
C ASP A 105 -12.97 1.84 -32.24
N SER A 106 -13.84 1.66 -31.27
CA SER A 106 -15.01 0.80 -31.38
C SER A 106 -16.24 1.54 -30.81
N PRO A 107 -17.47 1.06 -31.07
CA PRO A 107 -18.68 1.74 -30.55
C PRO A 107 -18.73 1.89 -29.03
N MET A 108 -17.97 1.06 -28.28
CA MET A 108 -18.03 1.03 -26.82
C MET A 108 -16.69 1.33 -26.14
N ILE A 109 -15.59 1.32 -26.88
CA ILE A 109 -14.24 1.45 -26.32
C ILE A 109 -13.40 2.28 -27.26
N ASP A 110 -12.86 3.37 -26.77
CA ASP A 110 -11.98 4.25 -27.53
C ASP A 110 -10.63 3.62 -27.78
N LYS A 111 -9.97 4.05 -28.86
CA LYS A 111 -8.57 3.76 -29.11
C LYS A 111 -7.72 4.12 -27.88
N ASP A 112 -6.65 3.37 -27.68
CA ASP A 112 -5.69 3.51 -26.55
C ASP A 112 -6.29 3.25 -25.17
N TRP A 113 -7.58 2.90 -25.06
CA TRP A 113 -8.16 2.47 -23.80
C TRP A 113 -7.51 1.19 -23.30
N GLU A 114 -7.01 1.19 -22.07
CA GLU A 114 -6.41 0.01 -21.42
C GLU A 114 -7.49 -0.99 -21.01
N VAL A 115 -7.47 -2.18 -21.63
CA VAL A 115 -8.44 -3.25 -21.38
C VAL A 115 -7.93 -4.32 -20.41
N ALA A 116 -6.62 -4.47 -20.30
CA ALA A 116 -6.01 -5.45 -19.38
C ALA A 116 -4.60 -5.00 -18.99
N TYR A 117 -4.14 -5.44 -17.82
CA TYR A 117 -2.78 -5.22 -17.35
C TYR A 117 -2.37 -6.25 -16.30
N ASP A 118 -1.08 -6.50 -16.18
CA ASP A 118 -0.48 -7.30 -15.12
C ASP A 118 0.87 -6.68 -14.71
N GLN A 119 1.30 -6.97 -13.49
CA GLN A 119 2.60 -6.56 -12.98
C GLN A 119 3.29 -7.74 -12.30
N PHE A 120 4.59 -7.90 -12.57
CA PHE A 120 5.39 -8.99 -12.03
C PHE A 120 6.65 -8.45 -11.36
N VAL A 121 6.96 -8.94 -10.17
CA VAL A 121 8.21 -8.62 -9.49
C VAL A 121 9.35 -9.39 -10.16
N LEU A 122 10.30 -8.68 -10.76
CA LEU A 122 11.49 -9.24 -11.41
C LEU A 122 12.62 -9.47 -10.42
N SER A 123 12.88 -8.49 -9.57
CA SER A 123 13.83 -8.60 -8.47
C SER A 123 13.19 -7.95 -7.23
N GLY A 124 13.46 -8.52 -6.08
CA GLY A 124 13.03 -7.96 -4.80
C GLY A 124 13.90 -8.54 -3.71
N ASN A 125 14.45 -7.68 -2.88
CA ASN A 125 15.12 -8.11 -1.68
C ASN A 125 14.04 -8.34 -0.62
N LYS A 126 13.81 -9.59 -0.21
CA LYS A 126 12.89 -9.93 0.90
C LYS A 126 13.21 -9.20 2.21
N ASN A 127 14.41 -8.62 2.30
CA ASN A 127 14.90 -7.82 3.41
C ASN A 127 15.02 -6.33 3.05
N SER A 128 14.40 -5.87 1.98
CA SER A 128 14.40 -4.45 1.64
C SER A 128 13.64 -3.70 2.73
N THR A 129 14.37 -3.32 3.74
CA THR A 129 13.92 -2.24 4.62
C THR A 129 13.78 -1.01 3.72
N ALA A 130 12.61 -0.40 3.82
CA ALA A 130 12.17 0.77 3.11
C ALA A 130 13.28 1.71 2.63
N HIS A 131 13.04 2.36 1.51
CA HIS A 131 13.85 3.44 0.94
C HIS A 131 14.64 4.16 2.05
N ARG A 132 15.95 3.86 2.15
CA ARG A 132 16.76 4.52 3.16
C ARG A 132 16.94 5.96 2.72
N PRO A 133 16.47 6.93 3.49
CA PRO A 133 16.77 8.32 3.16
C PRO A 133 18.28 8.47 3.03
N GLN A 134 18.71 9.27 2.08
CA GLN A 134 20.05 9.84 2.09
C GLN A 134 20.28 10.42 3.48
N LYS A 135 21.53 10.40 3.96
CA LYS A 135 21.94 10.82 5.31
C LYS A 135 20.98 11.89 5.83
N ALA A 136 20.07 11.48 6.71
CA ALA A 136 19.24 12.42 7.44
C ALA A 136 20.19 13.34 8.20
N GLY A 137 19.86 14.61 8.30
CA GLY A 137 20.61 15.51 9.15
C GLY A 137 20.56 15.11 10.61
N GLU A 138 20.84 16.02 11.51
CA GLU A 138 20.71 15.76 12.93
C GLU A 138 19.25 15.49 13.29
N THR A 139 18.98 14.22 13.65
CA THR A 139 17.64 13.77 14.05
C THR A 139 17.62 13.58 15.56
N THR A 140 16.64 14.19 16.23
CA THR A 140 16.36 14.00 17.65
C THR A 140 14.92 13.60 17.85
N PHE A 141 14.65 12.85 18.95
CA PHE A 141 13.29 12.44 19.28
C PHE A 141 13.07 12.40 20.80
N THR A 142 11.81 12.55 21.21
CA THR A 142 11.40 12.51 22.62
C THR A 142 10.22 11.55 22.79
N VAL A 143 10.29 10.73 23.83
CA VAL A 143 9.22 9.80 24.23
C VAL A 143 8.67 10.25 25.58
N ASP A 144 7.35 10.38 25.66
CA ASP A 144 6.67 10.75 26.91
C ASP A 144 6.73 9.62 27.93
N LYS A 145 7.17 9.97 29.16
CA LYS A 145 7.41 8.97 30.24
C LYS A 145 6.13 8.41 30.86
N LYS A 146 4.97 9.04 30.63
CA LYS A 146 3.69 8.59 31.17
C LYS A 146 2.93 7.73 30.17
N THR A 147 3.01 8.08 28.89
CA THR A 147 2.22 7.41 27.82
C THR A 147 3.07 6.51 26.94
N GLY A 148 4.41 6.68 26.90
CA GLY A 148 5.28 5.96 25.98
C GLY A 148 5.13 6.39 24.52
N ALA A 149 4.38 7.45 24.25
CA ALA A 149 4.18 8.00 22.92
C ALA A 149 5.39 8.81 22.46
N LEU A 150 5.71 8.78 21.17
CA LEU A 150 6.69 9.68 20.57
C LEU A 150 6.05 11.05 20.43
N THR A 151 6.50 12.04 21.21
CA THR A 151 5.92 13.39 21.29
C THR A 151 6.66 14.41 20.47
N SER A 152 7.91 14.14 20.11
CA SER A 152 8.73 15.01 19.26
C SER A 152 9.60 14.18 18.34
N LEU A 153 9.69 14.58 17.10
CA LEU A 153 10.65 14.11 16.10
C LEU A 153 11.16 15.35 15.34
N SER A 154 12.40 15.71 15.58
CA SER A 154 13.01 16.88 14.94
C SER A 154 14.11 16.49 13.98
N LEU A 155 14.17 17.14 12.84
CA LEU A 155 15.22 17.03 11.83
C LEU A 155 15.87 18.40 11.63
N ASN A 156 17.18 18.50 11.90
CA ASN A 156 17.94 19.75 11.85
C ASN A 156 17.29 20.88 12.66
N GLY A 157 16.77 20.55 13.85
CA GLY A 157 16.10 21.50 14.75
C GLY A 157 14.66 21.84 14.36
N LYS A 158 14.12 21.29 13.26
CA LYS A 158 12.74 21.51 12.83
C LYS A 158 11.84 20.37 13.29
N GLU A 159 10.81 20.67 14.10
CA GLU A 159 9.82 19.71 14.54
C GLU A 159 8.96 19.21 13.37
N LEU A 160 8.77 17.90 13.30
CA LEU A 160 8.00 17.24 12.24
C LEU A 160 6.60 16.84 12.69
N LEU A 161 6.41 16.54 13.99
CA LEU A 161 5.13 16.08 14.52
C LEU A 161 4.27 17.25 15.01
N SER A 162 3.00 17.27 14.64
CA SER A 162 2.01 18.17 15.24
C SER A 162 1.14 17.45 16.28
N THR A 163 1.12 16.11 16.28
CA THR A 163 0.53 15.29 17.36
C THR A 163 1.43 14.10 17.66
N PRO A 164 1.39 13.58 18.92
CA PRO A 164 2.15 12.39 19.29
C PRO A 164 1.83 11.17 18.42
N LEU A 165 2.85 10.32 18.22
CA LEU A 165 2.65 9.01 17.60
C LEU A 165 2.16 8.03 18.65
N THR A 166 0.98 7.45 18.43
CA THR A 166 0.30 6.51 19.31
C THR A 166 -0.18 5.26 18.58
N LEU A 167 -0.55 4.22 19.33
CA LEU A 167 -1.18 3.03 18.75
C LEU A 167 -2.54 3.38 18.13
N SER A 168 -2.87 2.74 17.03
CA SER A 168 -4.17 2.85 16.36
C SER A 168 -4.76 1.48 16.09
N LEU A 169 -5.91 1.18 16.71
CA LEU A 169 -6.63 -0.09 16.61
C LEU A 169 -7.97 0.02 15.88
N PHE A 170 -8.33 1.23 15.45
CA PHE A 170 -9.62 1.53 14.87
C PHE A 170 -9.51 2.24 13.52
N ARG A 171 -10.47 1.99 12.64
CA ARG A 171 -10.78 2.77 11.45
C ARG A 171 -12.29 2.97 11.34
N PRO A 172 -12.78 3.95 10.58
CA PRO A 172 -14.19 4.04 10.24
C PRO A 172 -14.70 2.71 9.67
N ALA A 173 -15.86 2.30 10.12
CA ALA A 173 -16.47 1.04 9.69
C ALA A 173 -17.11 1.21 8.31
N THR A 174 -16.91 0.23 7.45
CA THR A 174 -17.67 0.10 6.20
C THR A 174 -19.06 -0.50 6.47
N ASP A 175 -19.94 -0.51 5.47
CA ASP A 175 -21.25 -1.16 5.59
C ASP A 175 -21.12 -2.67 5.87
N ASN A 176 -20.12 -3.32 5.29
CA ASN A 176 -19.83 -4.72 5.55
C ASN A 176 -19.41 -4.95 6.99
N ASP A 177 -18.53 -4.10 7.54
CA ASP A 177 -18.13 -4.16 8.95
C ASP A 177 -19.32 -3.99 9.89
N ASN A 178 -20.28 -3.12 9.56
CA ASN A 178 -21.47 -2.88 10.37
C ASN A 178 -22.45 -4.06 10.34
N ARG A 179 -22.48 -4.84 9.26
CA ARG A 179 -23.31 -6.04 9.10
C ARG A 179 -22.66 -7.29 9.68
N ASP A 180 -21.32 -7.33 9.75
CA ASP A 180 -20.57 -8.46 10.32
C ASP A 180 -20.75 -8.53 11.84
N ARG A 181 -21.10 -9.72 12.35
CA ARG A 181 -21.21 -9.99 13.80
C ARG A 181 -19.88 -9.81 14.52
N ASN A 182 -18.74 -10.01 13.83
CA ASN A 182 -17.39 -9.87 14.35
C ASN A 182 -16.73 -8.53 14.00
N GLY A 183 -17.46 -7.63 13.36
CA GLY A 183 -16.97 -6.37 12.87
C GLY A 183 -17.14 -5.21 13.85
N ALA A 184 -17.63 -4.07 13.35
CA ALA A 184 -17.66 -2.77 14.01
C ALA A 184 -18.34 -2.77 15.38
N ARG A 185 -19.35 -3.62 15.58
CA ARG A 185 -20.03 -3.77 16.87
C ARG A 185 -19.08 -4.24 17.99
N LEU A 186 -18.22 -5.22 17.68
CA LEU A 186 -17.25 -5.74 18.66
C LEU A 186 -16.11 -4.73 18.91
N TRP A 187 -15.66 -4.02 17.91
CA TRP A 187 -14.64 -2.98 18.07
C TRP A 187 -15.12 -1.87 19.00
N ARG A 188 -16.35 -1.36 18.79
CA ARG A 188 -16.95 -0.34 19.66
C ARG A 188 -17.27 -0.87 21.05
N LYS A 189 -17.72 -2.13 21.17
CA LYS A 189 -17.95 -2.77 22.46
C LYS A 189 -16.66 -2.85 23.29
N ALA A 190 -15.53 -3.14 22.65
CA ALA A 190 -14.22 -3.15 23.29
C ALA A 190 -13.65 -1.73 23.50
N GLY A 191 -14.25 -0.68 22.89
CA GLY A 191 -13.82 0.71 23.00
C GLY A 191 -12.51 0.99 22.26
N LEU A 192 -12.27 0.30 21.12
CA LEU A 192 -11.05 0.44 20.35
C LEU A 192 -10.96 1.75 19.57
N ASP A 193 -12.08 2.46 19.44
CA ASP A 193 -12.21 3.78 18.79
C ASP A 193 -11.69 4.93 19.67
N ASN A 194 -11.54 4.70 20.97
CA ASN A 194 -11.01 5.70 21.90
C ASN A 194 -10.13 5.01 22.94
N ILE A 195 -8.85 4.89 22.63
CA ILE A 195 -7.85 4.24 23.46
C ILE A 195 -6.82 5.24 23.98
N THR A 196 -6.28 4.96 25.16
CA THR A 196 -5.17 5.68 25.77
C THR A 196 -4.04 4.72 26.14
N GLN A 197 -2.84 5.26 26.31
CA GLN A 197 -1.63 4.50 26.66
C GLN A 197 -1.14 4.92 28.05
N LYS A 198 -0.69 3.93 28.83
CA LYS A 198 -0.05 4.15 30.14
C LYS A 198 1.21 3.30 30.23
N VAL A 199 2.33 3.93 30.54
CA VAL A 199 3.62 3.24 30.66
C VAL A 199 3.61 2.24 31.81
N LEU A 200 4.02 1.01 31.52
CA LEU A 200 4.35 -0.05 32.48
C LEU A 200 5.86 -0.10 32.74
N SER A 201 6.66 0.07 31.69
CA SER A 201 8.12 0.20 31.78
C SER A 201 8.66 1.04 30.65
N LEU A 202 9.71 1.82 30.92
CA LEU A 202 10.43 2.64 29.95
C LEU A 202 11.94 2.44 30.15
N LYS A 203 12.66 2.17 29.07
CA LYS A 203 14.11 2.07 29.05
C LYS A 203 14.64 3.04 28.01
N GLU A 204 15.36 4.05 28.47
CA GLU A 204 16.04 5.03 27.61
C GLU A 204 17.50 4.61 27.42
N GLY A 205 17.94 4.54 26.18
CA GLY A 205 19.32 4.29 25.76
C GLY A 205 19.86 5.43 24.91
N LYS A 206 21.12 5.34 24.53
CA LYS A 206 21.82 6.40 23.79
C LYS A 206 21.23 6.72 22.41
N SER A 207 20.72 5.71 21.71
CA SER A 207 20.12 5.82 20.35
C SER A 207 18.76 5.12 20.24
N SER A 208 18.22 4.63 21.34
CA SER A 208 16.95 3.91 21.34
C SER A 208 16.21 4.07 22.66
N THR A 209 14.88 4.08 22.56
CA THR A 209 13.98 4.04 23.71
C THR A 209 12.99 2.89 23.52
N THR A 210 12.80 2.08 24.54
CA THR A 210 11.80 1.00 24.55
C THR A 210 10.75 1.32 25.62
N ALA A 211 9.49 1.32 25.21
CA ALA A 211 8.35 1.54 26.10
C ALA A 211 7.39 0.35 26.02
N ARG A 212 7.11 -0.29 27.18
CA ARG A 212 5.97 -1.20 27.33
C ARG A 212 4.82 -0.44 27.95
N VAL A 213 3.66 -0.48 27.29
CA VAL A 213 2.49 0.30 27.71
C VAL A 213 1.27 -0.60 27.86
N GLU A 214 0.43 -0.26 28.82
CA GLU A 214 -0.93 -0.75 28.92
C GLU A 214 -1.84 0.10 28.03
N ILE A 215 -2.71 -0.56 27.27
CA ILE A 215 -3.69 0.11 26.42
C ILE A 215 -5.05 0.02 27.12
N LEU A 216 -5.66 1.17 27.34
CA LEU A 216 -6.93 1.31 28.06
C LEU A 216 -7.98 1.91 27.11
N ASN A 217 -9.22 1.45 27.21
CA ASN A 217 -10.35 2.11 26.56
C ASN A 217 -10.87 3.29 27.39
N ALA A 218 -11.83 4.05 26.87
CA ALA A 218 -12.41 5.21 27.54
C ALA A 218 -13.07 4.89 28.91
N LYS A 219 -13.39 3.61 29.19
CA LYS A 219 -13.91 3.15 30.49
C LYS A 219 -12.82 2.73 31.47
N GLY A 220 -11.55 2.89 31.10
CA GLY A 220 -10.40 2.46 31.88
C GLY A 220 -10.18 0.95 31.92
N GLN A 221 -10.84 0.17 31.01
CA GLN A 221 -10.64 -1.26 30.91
C GLN A 221 -9.41 -1.53 30.03
N LYS A 222 -8.59 -2.47 30.44
CA LYS A 222 -7.43 -2.92 29.66
C LYS A 222 -7.88 -3.65 28.39
N VAL A 223 -7.47 -3.15 27.23
CA VAL A 223 -7.69 -3.81 25.93
C VAL A 223 -6.46 -4.58 25.46
N GLY A 224 -5.32 -4.39 26.09
CA GLY A 224 -4.10 -5.13 25.80
C GLY A 224 -2.85 -4.44 26.30
N THR A 225 -1.69 -4.92 25.88
CA THR A 225 -0.38 -4.30 26.06
C THR A 225 0.29 -4.08 24.72
N ALA A 226 1.12 -3.05 24.62
CA ALA A 226 1.94 -2.82 23.43
C ALA A 226 3.39 -2.53 23.83
N ASP A 227 4.32 -2.97 22.98
CA ASP A 227 5.72 -2.60 23.05
C ASP A 227 6.05 -1.67 21.89
N PHE A 228 6.70 -0.55 22.19
CA PHE A 228 7.26 0.38 21.23
C PHE A 228 8.78 0.39 21.35
N ILE A 229 9.46 0.30 20.22
CA ILE A 229 10.90 0.48 20.13
C ILE A 229 11.15 1.62 19.16
N TYR A 230 11.69 2.71 19.65
CA TYR A 230 12.14 3.88 18.89
C TYR A 230 13.65 3.82 18.80
N ALA A 231 14.21 3.69 17.60
CA ALA A 231 15.65 3.53 17.43
C ALA A 231 16.17 4.36 16.25
N LEU A 232 17.16 5.21 16.50
CA LEU A 232 17.92 5.89 15.44
C LEU A 232 18.92 4.94 14.82
N ASP A 233 18.92 4.85 13.50
CA ASP A 233 19.97 4.14 12.77
C ASP A 233 21.21 5.05 12.58
N LYS A 234 22.27 4.46 12.03
CA LYS A 234 23.54 5.17 11.78
C LYS A 234 23.43 6.32 10.77
N ASN A 235 22.32 6.41 10.02
CA ASN A 235 22.06 7.46 9.04
C ASN A 235 21.12 8.56 9.61
N GLY A 236 20.73 8.44 10.88
CA GLY A 236 19.79 9.36 11.52
C GLY A 236 18.31 9.08 11.21
N ALA A 237 17.98 7.94 10.59
CA ALA A 237 16.58 7.57 10.39
C ALA A 237 16.01 6.96 11.68
N LEU A 238 14.83 7.43 12.12
CA LEU A 238 14.11 6.86 13.24
C LEU A 238 13.32 5.63 12.79
N LYS A 239 13.65 4.46 13.32
CA LYS A 239 12.88 3.24 13.17
C LYS A 239 11.91 3.12 14.35
N VAL A 240 10.63 2.97 14.04
CA VAL A 240 9.59 2.65 15.02
C VAL A 240 9.14 1.21 14.80
N SER A 241 9.23 0.39 15.84
CA SER A 241 8.70 -0.99 15.82
C SER A 241 7.66 -1.12 16.93
N THR A 242 6.51 -1.69 16.61
CA THR A 242 5.41 -1.84 17.56
C THR A 242 4.85 -3.25 17.50
N THR A 243 4.63 -3.85 18.67
CA THR A 243 3.87 -5.09 18.83
C THR A 243 2.67 -4.83 19.74
N PHE A 244 1.58 -5.55 19.50
CA PHE A 244 0.37 -5.44 20.31
C PHE A 244 -0.10 -6.83 20.73
N GLU A 245 -0.32 -7.01 22.02
CA GLU A 245 -0.86 -8.21 22.64
C GLU A 245 -2.28 -7.88 23.17
N PRO A 246 -3.35 -8.30 22.46
CA PRO A 246 -4.72 -8.00 22.87
C PRO A 246 -5.13 -8.79 24.11
N ASP A 247 -5.95 -8.19 24.96
CA ASP A 247 -6.73 -8.94 25.95
C ASP A 247 -7.87 -9.68 25.24
N THR A 248 -7.68 -10.95 24.96
CA THR A 248 -8.62 -11.77 24.19
C THR A 248 -9.96 -12.01 24.91
N ALA A 249 -10.07 -11.72 26.20
CA ALA A 249 -11.34 -11.74 26.92
C ALA A 249 -12.26 -10.62 26.42
N LEU A 250 -11.71 -9.44 26.19
CA LEU A 250 -12.44 -8.23 25.75
C LEU A 250 -12.36 -8.03 24.22
N VAL A 251 -11.18 -8.16 23.63
CA VAL A 251 -10.91 -7.86 22.21
C VAL A 251 -11.02 -9.12 21.37
N LYS A 252 -12.13 -9.28 20.66
CA LYS A 252 -12.41 -10.45 19.81
C LYS A 252 -11.94 -10.28 18.36
N SER A 253 -11.85 -9.03 17.91
CA SER A 253 -11.32 -8.64 16.60
C SER A 253 -10.85 -7.19 16.66
N ILE A 254 -9.96 -6.82 15.74
CA ILE A 254 -9.47 -5.45 15.58
C ILE A 254 -9.72 -4.99 14.15
N ALA A 255 -10.04 -3.70 14.00
CA ALA A 255 -10.27 -3.10 12.69
C ALA A 255 -8.97 -2.86 11.92
N ARG A 256 -7.92 -2.55 12.66
CA ARG A 256 -6.61 -2.16 12.15
C ARG A 256 -5.57 -2.32 13.25
N LEU A 257 -4.35 -2.63 12.86
CA LEU A 257 -3.18 -2.54 13.73
C LEU A 257 -2.17 -1.60 13.08
N GLY A 258 -1.86 -0.50 13.74
CA GLY A 258 -0.93 0.49 13.22
C GLY A 258 -0.63 1.57 14.25
N VAL A 259 0.04 2.61 13.79
CA VAL A 259 0.30 3.83 14.56
C VAL A 259 -0.33 5.02 13.84
N THR A 260 -0.67 6.04 14.58
CA THR A 260 -1.20 7.31 14.07
C THR A 260 -0.39 8.47 14.62
N PHE A 261 -0.18 9.48 13.80
CA PHE A 261 0.45 10.75 14.15
C PHE A 261 0.03 11.80 13.11
N ARG A 262 0.27 13.06 13.41
CA ARG A 262 0.10 14.13 12.43
C ARG A 262 1.41 14.87 12.24
N VAL A 263 1.66 15.30 11.02
CA VAL A 263 2.74 16.22 10.66
C VAL A 263 2.18 17.64 10.51
N ALA A 264 3.05 18.63 10.47
CA ALA A 264 2.61 20.01 10.25
C ALA A 264 1.96 20.18 8.86
N ASP A 265 0.98 21.06 8.75
CA ASP A 265 0.16 21.27 7.55
C ASP A 265 0.96 21.67 6.30
N MET A 266 2.16 22.22 6.50
CA MET A 266 3.08 22.53 5.40
C MET A 266 3.61 21.30 4.64
N TYR A 267 3.40 20.08 5.17
CA TYR A 267 3.78 18.81 4.54
C TYR A 267 2.55 18.21 3.83
N ASP A 268 2.14 18.84 2.75
CA ASP A 268 0.97 18.50 1.95
C ASP A 268 1.30 17.67 0.69
N GLN A 269 2.58 17.51 0.36
CA GLN A 269 3.03 16.69 -0.75
C GLN A 269 3.44 15.30 -0.24
N VAL A 270 2.78 14.27 -0.76
CA VAL A 270 3.03 12.88 -0.39
C VAL A 270 3.65 12.13 -1.55
N SER A 271 4.84 11.58 -1.36
CA SER A 271 5.46 10.64 -2.28
C SER A 271 5.57 9.28 -1.62
N TYR A 272 5.13 8.23 -2.28
CA TYR A 272 5.21 6.89 -1.73
C TYR A 272 5.50 5.84 -2.81
N LEU A 273 6.25 4.81 -2.43
CA LEU A 273 6.39 3.58 -3.19
C LEU A 273 5.40 2.56 -2.63
N GLY A 274 4.46 2.13 -3.44
CA GLY A 274 3.41 1.22 -2.98
C GLY A 274 2.38 0.92 -4.05
N ARG A 275 1.31 0.24 -3.65
CA ARG A 275 0.14 0.03 -4.53
C ARG A 275 -0.63 1.34 -4.67
N GLY A 276 -0.92 1.71 -5.90
CA GLY A 276 -1.65 2.93 -6.24
C GLY A 276 -2.17 2.86 -7.67
N ASP A 277 -2.74 3.92 -8.13
CA ASP A 277 -2.97 5.24 -7.52
C ASP A 277 -4.30 5.34 -6.73
N ASN A 278 -5.07 4.25 -6.72
CA ASN A 278 -6.37 4.17 -6.06
C ASN A 278 -6.29 3.51 -4.68
N GLU A 279 -7.34 3.69 -3.90
CA GLU A 279 -7.54 3.06 -2.61
C GLU A 279 -7.53 1.53 -2.71
N THR A 280 -6.76 0.87 -1.85
CA THR A 280 -6.65 -0.59 -1.77
C THR A 280 -6.83 -1.11 -0.35
N TYR A 281 -7.39 -2.33 -0.23
CA TYR A 281 -7.52 -3.09 1.01
C TYR A 281 -7.01 -4.52 0.81
N ALA A 282 -6.85 -5.28 1.88
CA ALA A 282 -6.32 -6.64 1.83
C ALA A 282 -7.13 -7.58 0.91
N ASP A 283 -8.44 -7.37 0.84
CA ASP A 283 -9.40 -8.11 0.01
C ASP A 283 -9.68 -7.45 -1.35
N ARG A 284 -9.08 -6.29 -1.63
CA ARG A 284 -9.30 -5.49 -2.83
C ARG A 284 -8.03 -4.70 -3.18
N ASN A 285 -7.06 -5.35 -3.78
CA ASN A 285 -5.77 -4.73 -4.07
C ASN A 285 -5.10 -5.16 -5.38
N GLN A 286 -5.77 -5.96 -6.20
CA GLN A 286 -5.20 -6.43 -7.47
C GLN A 286 -5.18 -5.33 -8.52
N SER A 287 -6.07 -4.33 -8.41
CA SER A 287 -6.07 -3.17 -9.30
C SER A 287 -4.88 -2.24 -9.08
N GLY A 288 -4.34 -2.18 -7.86
CA GLY A 288 -3.20 -1.33 -7.54
C GLY A 288 -1.88 -1.89 -8.06
N ARG A 289 -1.18 -1.14 -8.90
CA ARG A 289 0.21 -1.44 -9.31
C ARG A 289 1.18 -0.89 -8.31
N ILE A 290 2.28 -1.60 -8.06
CA ILE A 290 3.38 -1.05 -7.25
C ILE A 290 4.15 -0.05 -8.10
N GLY A 291 4.31 1.16 -7.61
CA GLY A 291 4.98 2.25 -8.28
C GLY A 291 5.36 3.37 -7.33
N LEU A 292 6.12 4.32 -7.84
CA LEU A 292 6.39 5.57 -7.14
C LEU A 292 5.31 6.58 -7.51
N TYR A 293 4.50 6.96 -6.53
CA TYR A 293 3.38 7.88 -6.70
C TYR A 293 3.62 9.18 -5.96
N GLN A 294 3.07 10.26 -6.52
CA GLN A 294 3.01 11.58 -5.90
C GLN A 294 1.55 12.02 -5.82
N THR A 295 1.15 12.50 -4.65
CA THR A 295 -0.24 12.87 -4.38
C THR A 295 -0.31 13.91 -3.27
N THR A 296 -1.52 14.34 -2.93
CA THR A 296 -1.82 15.18 -1.76
C THR A 296 -2.81 14.45 -0.85
N PRO A 297 -2.92 14.82 0.44
CA PRO A 297 -3.92 14.24 1.34
C PRO A 297 -5.34 14.31 0.79
N GLU A 298 -5.71 15.39 0.10
CA GLU A 298 -7.02 15.56 -0.50
C GLU A 298 -7.29 14.55 -1.61
N ARG A 299 -6.30 14.28 -2.47
CA ARG A 299 -6.41 13.30 -3.55
C ARG A 299 -6.42 11.85 -3.04
N MET A 300 -5.93 11.60 -1.83
CA MET A 300 -6.00 10.29 -1.19
C MET A 300 -7.40 9.99 -0.61
N PHE A 301 -8.26 11.02 -0.54
CA PHE A 301 -9.61 10.87 -0.04
C PHE A 301 -10.59 10.68 -1.20
N HIS A 302 -11.37 9.59 -1.16
CA HIS A 302 -12.44 9.35 -2.12
C HIS A 302 -13.79 9.71 -1.51
N TYR A 303 -14.52 10.57 -2.20
CA TYR A 303 -15.87 10.94 -1.84
C TYR A 303 -16.85 9.85 -2.29
N TYR A 304 -17.44 9.15 -1.34
CA TYR A 304 -18.51 8.21 -1.63
C TYR A 304 -19.86 8.96 -1.60
N VAL A 305 -20.41 9.21 -2.79
CA VAL A 305 -21.74 9.79 -2.94
C VAL A 305 -22.78 8.67 -2.86
N THR A 306 -23.70 8.76 -1.88
CA THR A 306 -24.75 7.76 -1.62
C THR A 306 -26.12 8.30 -2.00
#